data_63fd41218c9ea84536fce44ff9797300
#
_entry.id   63fd41218c9ea84536fce44ff9797300
#
_cell.length_a   1.000
_cell.length_b   1.000
_cell.length_c   1.000
_cell.angle_alpha   90.00
_cell.angle_beta   90.00
_cell.angle_gamma   90.00
#
_symmetry.space_group_name_H-M   'P 1'
#
loop_
_entity.id
_entity.type
_entity.pdbx_description
1 polymer ?
#
loop_
_entity_poly.entity_id
_entity_poly.type
_entity_poly.pdbx_seq_one_letter_code
_entity_poly.pdbx_strand_id
1 'polypeptide(L)'
;MKKVQTPLFQGITENEWNEMQNCSCMRQQSFEKNELIFRMGESVREIGIVLTGSVNIENVDLWGNKSLLSNISAGQVFAETYAFCQEPLMVNAVAAEYTNLLFLNLETLMQPRYKDTLWTDKIMQNLLRISIYKNLILS
;
A
#
# COMPACT_ATOMS: atom_id res chain seq x y z
N MET A 1 14.15 7.97 9.29
CA MET A 1 12.68 8.17 9.29
C MET A 1 12.10 7.53 10.55
N LYS A 2 11.18 8.20 11.21
CA LYS A 2 10.47 7.63 12.35
C LYS A 2 9.56 6.50 11.88
N LYS A 3 9.35 5.52 12.76
CA LYS A 3 8.43 4.42 12.47
C LYS A 3 7.05 4.95 12.11
N VAL A 4 6.52 4.51 10.98
CA VAL A 4 5.22 4.93 10.47
C VAL A 4 4.11 4.25 11.27
N GLN A 5 3.11 5.04 11.67
CA GLN A 5 1.93 4.53 12.38
C GLN A 5 0.90 4.03 11.36
N THR A 6 0.83 2.71 11.24
CA THR A 6 -0.10 2.03 10.35
C THR A 6 -0.38 0.63 10.90
N PRO A 7 -1.58 0.07 10.70
CA PRO A 7 -1.84 -1.34 11.04
C PRO A 7 -0.87 -2.32 10.39
N LEU A 8 -0.31 -1.96 9.22
CA LEU A 8 0.64 -2.82 8.51
C LEU A 8 1.93 -3.06 9.31
N PHE A 9 2.34 -2.08 10.11
CA PHE A 9 3.59 -2.14 10.89
C PHE A 9 3.34 -2.39 12.39
N GLN A 10 2.15 -2.83 12.75
CA GLN A 10 1.85 -3.18 14.14
C GLN A 10 2.78 -4.28 14.63
N GLY A 11 3.38 -4.09 15.80
CA GLY A 11 4.30 -5.05 16.40
C GLY A 11 5.74 -4.96 15.90
N ILE A 12 6.03 -4.12 14.91
CA ILE A 12 7.39 -3.86 14.43
C ILE A 12 8.12 -3.04 15.49
N THR A 13 9.27 -3.54 15.96
CA THR A 13 10.09 -2.84 16.94
C THR A 13 10.95 -1.77 16.25
N GLU A 14 11.54 -0.87 17.07
CA GLU A 14 12.47 0.14 16.54
C GLU A 14 13.66 -0.49 15.83
N ASN A 15 14.21 -1.59 16.39
CA ASN A 15 15.33 -2.29 15.76
C ASN A 15 14.90 -2.90 14.41
N GLU A 16 13.73 -3.52 14.36
CA GLU A 16 13.19 -4.08 13.13
C GLU A 16 12.92 -2.97 12.10
N TRP A 17 12.39 -1.84 12.55
CA TRP A 17 12.17 -0.69 11.66
C TRP A 17 13.48 -0.21 11.04
N ASN A 18 14.55 -0.14 11.83
CA ASN A 18 15.88 0.24 11.34
C ASN A 18 16.41 -0.78 10.33
N GLU A 19 16.18 -2.06 10.55
CA GLU A 19 16.55 -3.11 9.58
C GLU A 19 15.77 -2.94 8.27
N MET A 20 14.46 -2.66 8.36
CA MET A 20 13.63 -2.43 7.20
C MET A 20 14.09 -1.24 6.37
N GLN A 21 14.58 -0.18 7.02
CA GLN A 21 15.08 1.00 6.31
C GLN A 21 16.36 0.70 5.53
N ASN A 22 17.13 -0.31 5.94
CA ASN A 22 18.33 -0.75 5.23
C ASN A 22 18.02 -1.75 4.11
N CYS A 23 16.81 -2.26 4.05
CA CYS A 23 16.29 -3.07 2.96
C CYS A 23 15.84 -2.12 1.85
N SER A 24 16.10 -2.45 0.59
CA SER A 24 15.62 -1.65 -0.54
C SER A 24 14.13 -1.89 -0.81
N CYS A 25 13.36 -2.18 0.23
CA CYS A 25 11.96 -2.57 0.10
C CYS A 25 10.99 -1.40 0.25
N MET A 26 11.46 -0.24 0.71
CA MET A 26 10.61 0.94 0.94
C MET A 26 11.11 2.14 0.17
N ARG A 27 10.17 2.95 -0.33
CA ARG A 27 10.46 4.26 -0.92
C ARG A 27 9.35 5.24 -0.60
N GLN A 28 9.67 6.52 -0.55
CA GLN A 28 8.69 7.59 -0.36
C GLN A 28 8.51 8.36 -1.66
N GLN A 29 7.29 8.84 -1.90
CA GLN A 29 6.99 9.71 -3.03
C GLN A 29 5.81 10.61 -2.69
N SER A 30 5.88 11.88 -3.12
CA SER A 30 4.80 12.85 -2.97
C SER A 30 4.05 12.98 -4.29
N PHE A 31 2.75 13.28 -4.18
CA PHE A 31 1.86 13.45 -5.33
C PHE A 31 1.03 14.73 -5.14
N GLU A 32 0.88 15.46 -6.22
CA GLU A 32 -0.02 16.62 -6.25
C GLU A 32 -1.47 16.16 -6.37
N LYS A 33 -2.40 17.01 -5.96
CA LYS A 33 -3.84 16.73 -6.11
C LYS A 33 -4.17 16.35 -7.55
N ASN A 34 -4.96 15.28 -7.71
CA ASN A 34 -5.42 14.72 -8.99
C ASN A 34 -4.33 13.98 -9.77
N GLU A 35 -3.13 13.88 -9.23
CA GLU A 35 -2.06 13.12 -9.87
C GLU A 35 -2.35 11.62 -9.77
N LEU A 36 -2.15 10.91 -10.89
CA LEU A 36 -2.36 9.46 -10.96
C LEU A 36 -1.20 8.74 -10.27
N ILE A 37 -1.51 7.90 -9.30
CA ILE A 37 -0.52 7.10 -8.56
C ILE A 37 -0.33 5.75 -9.24
N PHE A 38 -1.42 5.03 -9.45
CA PHE A 38 -1.46 3.76 -10.18
C PHE A 38 -2.60 3.80 -11.18
N ARG A 39 -2.35 3.24 -12.36
CA ARG A 39 -3.30 3.22 -13.47
C ARG A 39 -3.94 1.84 -13.60
N MET A 40 -5.24 1.81 -13.89
CA MET A 40 -5.95 0.60 -14.28
C MET A 40 -5.18 -0.15 -15.38
N GLY A 41 -5.02 -1.45 -15.22
CA GLY A 41 -4.30 -2.31 -16.16
C GLY A 41 -2.81 -2.51 -15.83
N GLU A 42 -2.23 -1.66 -14.98
CA GLU A 42 -0.84 -1.84 -14.55
C GLU A 42 -0.72 -3.01 -13.58
N SER A 43 0.43 -3.68 -13.64
CA SER A 43 0.83 -4.66 -12.63
C SER A 43 1.70 -3.96 -11.61
N VAL A 44 1.34 -4.04 -10.32
CA VAL A 44 2.09 -3.39 -9.24
C VAL A 44 2.68 -4.45 -8.32
N ARG A 45 3.85 -4.12 -7.76
CA ARG A 45 4.54 -4.95 -6.77
C ARG A 45 4.58 -4.30 -5.40
N GLU A 46 4.06 -3.09 -5.30
CA GLU A 46 4.16 -2.26 -4.11
C GLU A 46 2.80 -2.04 -3.47
N ILE A 47 2.80 -2.09 -2.14
CA ILE A 47 1.68 -1.65 -1.33
C ILE A 47 1.88 -0.17 -1.06
N GLY A 48 0.83 0.63 -1.21
CA GLY A 48 0.83 2.04 -0.84
C GLY A 48 0.37 2.23 0.59
N ILE A 49 1.06 3.08 1.34
CA ILE A 49 0.69 3.48 2.70
C ILE A 49 0.61 5.00 2.70
N VAL A 50 -0.53 5.54 3.11
CA VAL A 50 -0.71 6.99 3.15
C VAL A 50 -0.04 7.54 4.40
N LEU A 51 0.98 8.41 4.22
CA LEU A 51 1.63 9.10 5.33
C LEU A 51 0.86 10.36 5.70
N THR A 52 0.58 11.20 4.71
CA THR A 52 -0.25 12.42 4.84
C THR A 52 -1.08 12.57 3.58
N GLY A 53 -2.22 13.23 3.69
CA GLY A 53 -3.13 13.41 2.57
C GLY A 53 -4.13 12.27 2.45
N SER A 54 -4.58 11.98 1.24
CA SER A 54 -5.50 10.89 0.98
C SER A 54 -5.48 10.46 -0.48
N VAL A 55 -5.92 9.23 -0.74
CA VAL A 55 -5.93 8.61 -2.06
C VAL A 55 -7.35 8.17 -2.39
N ASN A 56 -7.83 8.55 -3.57
CA ASN A 56 -9.10 8.07 -4.10
C ASN A 56 -8.88 6.84 -4.97
N ILE A 57 -9.62 5.80 -4.68
CA ILE A 57 -9.69 4.60 -5.53
C ILE A 57 -10.91 4.77 -6.42
N GLU A 58 -10.70 4.78 -7.72
CA GLU A 58 -11.73 5.10 -8.69
C GLU A 58 -11.90 3.98 -9.71
N ASN A 59 -13.15 3.73 -10.07
CA ASN A 59 -13.49 2.91 -11.22
C ASN A 59 -13.74 3.84 -12.42
N VAL A 60 -13.28 3.42 -13.62
CA VAL A 60 -13.51 4.17 -14.86
C VAL A 60 -14.19 3.23 -15.85
N ASP A 61 -15.35 3.63 -16.36
CA ASP A 61 -16.09 2.82 -17.34
C ASP A 61 -15.56 3.06 -18.77
N LEU A 62 -16.16 2.36 -19.74
CA LEU A 62 -15.73 2.45 -21.14
C LEU A 62 -15.93 3.83 -21.76
N TRP A 63 -16.77 4.67 -21.17
CA TRP A 63 -17.06 6.03 -21.65
C TRP A 63 -16.27 7.10 -20.88
N GLY A 64 -15.38 6.67 -19.98
CA GLY A 64 -14.56 7.60 -19.19
C GLY A 64 -15.24 8.16 -17.96
N ASN A 65 -16.43 7.66 -17.60
CA ASN A 65 -17.11 8.07 -16.36
C ASN A 65 -16.41 7.48 -15.15
N LYS A 66 -16.13 8.31 -14.16
CA LYS A 66 -15.42 7.93 -12.94
C LYS A 66 -16.40 7.72 -11.79
N SER A 67 -16.18 6.68 -11.02
CA SER A 67 -16.94 6.40 -9.79
C SER A 67 -15.95 6.24 -8.64
N LEU A 68 -16.16 6.96 -7.56
CA LEU A 68 -15.35 6.82 -6.35
C LEU A 68 -15.75 5.54 -5.62
N LEU A 69 -14.81 4.62 -5.46
CA LEU A 69 -15.03 3.36 -4.74
C LEU A 69 -14.67 3.49 -3.27
N SER A 70 -13.55 4.17 -2.98
CA SER A 70 -13.12 4.40 -1.60
C SER A 70 -12.12 5.54 -1.53
N ASN A 71 -11.97 6.11 -0.34
CA ASN A 71 -10.94 7.10 -0.03
C ASN A 71 -10.07 6.54 1.07
N ILE A 72 -8.77 6.53 0.82
CA ILE A 72 -7.77 5.97 1.74
C ILE A 72 -7.11 7.12 2.46
N SER A 73 -7.22 7.15 3.78
CA SER A 73 -6.68 8.24 4.61
C SER A 73 -5.36 7.84 5.28
N ALA A 74 -4.75 8.82 5.98
CA ALA A 74 -3.45 8.62 6.62
C ALA A 74 -3.42 7.37 7.50
N GLY A 75 -2.36 6.60 7.39
CA GLY A 75 -2.15 5.34 8.09
C GLY A 75 -2.74 4.13 7.40
N GLN A 76 -3.64 4.31 6.45
CA GLN A 76 -4.28 3.20 5.73
C GLN A 76 -3.45 2.76 4.53
N VAL A 77 -3.71 1.53 4.08
CA VAL A 77 -2.99 0.91 2.95
C VAL A 77 -3.92 0.71 1.76
N PHE A 78 -3.33 0.66 0.56
CA PHE A 78 -4.04 0.37 -0.68
C PHE A 78 -3.16 -0.45 -1.63
N ALA A 79 -3.79 -1.07 -2.63
CA ALA A 79 -3.17 -1.91 -3.65
C ALA A 79 -2.56 -3.22 -3.10
N GLU A 80 -2.80 -3.57 -1.85
CA GLU A 80 -2.22 -4.76 -1.21
C GLU A 80 -2.66 -6.06 -1.89
N THR A 81 -3.91 -6.15 -2.30
CA THR A 81 -4.43 -7.35 -2.98
C THR A 81 -3.77 -7.53 -4.33
N TYR A 82 -3.66 -6.45 -5.10
CA TYR A 82 -3.05 -6.50 -6.44
C TYR A 82 -1.55 -6.81 -6.35
N ALA A 83 -0.86 -6.19 -5.40
CA ALA A 83 0.57 -6.43 -5.23
C ALA A 83 0.87 -7.87 -4.79
N PHE A 84 0.06 -8.42 -3.88
CA PHE A 84 0.24 -9.79 -3.40
C PHE A 84 -0.14 -10.83 -4.45
N CYS A 85 -1.29 -10.66 -5.09
CA CYS A 85 -1.81 -11.61 -6.07
C CYS A 85 -1.20 -11.45 -7.46
N GLN A 86 -0.45 -10.36 -7.69
CA GLN A 86 0.19 -10.05 -8.98
C GLN A 86 -0.82 -9.95 -10.12
N GLU A 87 -2.03 -9.47 -9.82
CA GLU A 87 -3.07 -9.23 -10.81
C GLU A 87 -3.03 -7.78 -11.27
N PRO A 88 -3.33 -7.52 -12.56
CA PRO A 88 -3.43 -6.14 -13.04
C PRO A 88 -4.51 -5.36 -12.29
N LEU A 89 -4.26 -4.08 -12.07
CA LEU A 89 -5.21 -3.20 -11.40
C LEU A 89 -6.52 -3.10 -12.18
N MET A 90 -7.63 -3.23 -11.47
CA MET A 90 -8.97 -3.01 -12.02
C MET A 90 -9.50 -1.61 -11.70
N VAL A 91 -8.68 -0.78 -11.07
CA VAL A 91 -9.03 0.55 -10.59
C VAL A 91 -7.86 1.51 -10.82
N ASN A 92 -8.15 2.80 -10.76
CA ASN A 92 -7.12 3.84 -10.66
C ASN A 92 -6.95 4.26 -9.21
N ALA A 93 -5.73 4.61 -8.82
CA ALA A 93 -5.43 5.26 -7.55
C ALA A 93 -4.95 6.68 -7.86
N VAL A 94 -5.63 7.68 -7.31
CA VAL A 94 -5.41 9.09 -7.62
C VAL A 94 -5.27 9.86 -6.31
N ALA A 95 -4.30 10.79 -6.23
CA ALA A 95 -4.17 11.65 -5.06
C ALA A 95 -5.39 12.57 -4.95
N ALA A 96 -6.12 12.49 -3.83
CA ALA A 96 -7.29 13.34 -3.59
C ALA A 96 -6.90 14.77 -3.19
N GLU A 97 -5.68 14.94 -2.69
CA GLU A 97 -5.07 16.20 -2.27
C GLU A 97 -3.57 16.01 -2.36
N TYR A 98 -2.77 17.01 -1.97
CA TYR A 98 -1.32 16.79 -1.86
C TYR A 98 -1.07 15.66 -0.88
N THR A 99 -0.36 14.62 -1.31
CA THR A 99 -0.26 13.36 -0.58
C THR A 99 1.16 12.85 -0.57
N ASN A 100 1.62 12.41 0.60
CA ASN A 100 2.89 11.72 0.75
C ASN A 100 2.63 10.24 1.00
N LEU A 101 3.26 9.39 0.21
CA LEU A 101 3.10 7.95 0.27
C LEU A 101 4.41 7.26 0.62
N LEU A 102 4.29 6.16 1.34
CA LEU A 102 5.34 5.18 1.50
C LEU A 102 4.93 3.95 0.69
N PHE A 103 5.84 3.46 -0.15
CA PHE A 103 5.61 2.23 -0.91
C PHE A 103 6.47 1.12 -0.34
N LEU A 104 5.86 -0.04 -0.13
CA LEU A 104 6.52 -1.25 0.35
C LEU A 104 6.49 -2.29 -0.77
N ASN A 105 7.67 -2.71 -1.23
CA ASN A 105 7.81 -3.66 -2.33
C ASN A 105 7.72 -5.09 -1.81
N LEU A 106 6.62 -5.79 -2.11
CA LEU A 106 6.40 -7.16 -1.67
C LEU A 106 7.33 -8.16 -2.35
N GLU A 107 7.69 -7.92 -3.60
CA GLU A 107 8.62 -8.79 -4.32
C GLU A 107 9.97 -8.82 -3.61
N THR A 108 10.45 -7.66 -3.16
CA THR A 108 11.71 -7.57 -2.39
C THR A 108 11.59 -8.31 -1.07
N LEU A 109 10.46 -8.17 -0.35
CA LEU A 109 10.25 -8.86 0.93
C LEU A 109 10.25 -10.38 0.79
N MET A 110 9.81 -10.88 -0.35
CA MET A 110 9.72 -12.32 -0.59
C MET A 110 11.04 -12.92 -1.10
N GLN A 111 12.08 -12.12 -1.30
CA GLN A 111 13.39 -12.64 -1.65
C GLN A 111 13.97 -13.49 -0.50
N PRO A 112 14.78 -14.53 -0.81
CA PRO A 112 15.35 -15.41 0.24
C PRO A 112 16.05 -14.66 1.36
N ARG A 113 16.64 -13.50 1.06
CA ARG A 113 17.35 -12.66 2.02
C ARG A 113 16.43 -12.12 3.13
N TYR A 114 15.15 -11.88 2.85
CA TYR A 114 14.24 -11.18 3.77
C TYR A 114 13.02 -12.00 4.18
N LYS A 115 12.61 -12.99 3.40
CA LYS A 115 11.32 -13.67 3.60
C LYS A 115 11.18 -14.37 4.96
N ASP A 116 12.28 -14.78 5.59
CA ASP A 116 12.27 -15.50 6.85
C ASP A 116 12.58 -14.60 8.06
N THR A 117 12.66 -13.28 7.87
CA THR A 117 12.87 -12.36 9.00
C THR A 117 11.57 -12.24 9.82
N LEU A 118 11.73 -11.95 11.12
CA LEU A 118 10.57 -11.73 12.00
C LEU A 118 9.72 -10.55 11.54
N TRP A 119 10.34 -9.49 11.05
CA TRP A 119 9.58 -8.33 10.61
C TRP A 119 8.80 -8.61 9.32
N THR A 120 9.29 -9.45 8.42
CA THR A 120 8.53 -9.88 7.25
C THR A 120 7.31 -10.70 7.69
N ASP A 121 7.47 -11.62 8.64
CA ASP A 121 6.36 -12.39 9.19
C ASP A 121 5.29 -11.49 9.81
N LYS A 122 5.70 -10.48 10.57
CA LYS A 122 4.78 -9.53 11.19
C LYS A 122 4.00 -8.75 10.13
N ILE A 123 4.68 -8.28 9.09
CA ILE A 123 4.05 -7.56 7.96
C ILE A 123 3.02 -8.46 7.27
N MET A 124 3.37 -9.71 6.98
CA MET A 124 2.47 -10.64 6.30
C MET A 124 1.25 -10.96 7.16
N GLN A 125 1.41 -11.15 8.46
CA GLN A 125 0.29 -11.36 9.38
C GLN A 125 -0.61 -10.12 9.45
N ASN A 126 -0.01 -8.93 9.51
CA ASN A 126 -0.77 -7.69 9.52
C ASN A 126 -1.52 -7.49 8.20
N LEU A 127 -0.88 -7.80 7.08
CA LEU A 127 -1.50 -7.72 5.76
C LEU A 127 -2.72 -8.63 5.66
N LEU A 128 -2.61 -9.85 6.14
CA LEU A 128 -3.73 -10.80 6.18
C LEU A 128 -4.88 -10.23 7.03
N ARG A 129 -4.57 -9.68 8.19
CA ARG A 129 -5.57 -9.09 9.09
C ARG A 129 -6.28 -7.90 8.44
N ILE A 130 -5.53 -7.02 7.79
CA ILE A 130 -6.08 -5.86 7.07
C ILE A 130 -7.02 -6.32 5.96
N SER A 131 -6.60 -7.29 5.16
CA SER A 131 -7.39 -7.80 4.04
C SER A 131 -8.68 -8.46 4.51
N ILE A 132 -8.62 -9.25 5.58
CA ILE A 132 -9.80 -9.88 6.19
C ILE A 132 -10.75 -8.80 6.71
N TYR A 133 -10.23 -7.79 7.40
CA TYR A 133 -11.05 -6.71 7.94
C TYR A 133 -11.77 -5.93 6.85
N LYS A 134 -11.07 -5.59 5.76
CA LYS A 134 -11.70 -4.93 4.60
C LYS A 134 -12.83 -5.77 4.02
N ASN A 135 -12.62 -7.08 3.93
CA ASN A 135 -13.63 -8.00 3.42
C ASN A 135 -14.86 -8.08 4.34
N LEU A 136 -14.67 -8.02 5.65
CA LEU A 136 -15.78 -7.99 6.61
C LEU A 136 -16.65 -6.75 6.44
N ILE A 137 -16.04 -5.60 6.17
CA ILE A 137 -16.79 -4.35 5.96
C ILE A 137 -17.60 -4.41 4.67
N LEU A 138 -17.08 -5.06 3.63
CA LEU A 138 -17.72 -5.14 2.31
C LEU A 138 -18.70 -6.31 2.18
N SER A 139 -18.68 -7.27 3.09
CA SER A 139 -19.57 -8.43 3.02
C SER A 139 -20.95 -8.20 3.74
#